data_558306d38bd22e6c565183321c349564
#
_entry.id   558306d38bd22e6c565183321c349564
#
_cell.length_a   1.000
_cell.length_b   1.000
_cell.length_c   1.000
_cell.angle_alpha   90.00
_cell.angle_beta   90.00
_cell.angle_gamma   90.00
#
_symmetry.space_group_name_H-M   'P 1'
#
loop_
_entity.id
_entity.type
_entity.pdbx_description
1 polymer ?
#
loop_
_entity_poly.entity_id
_entity_poly.type
_entity_poly.pdbx_seq_one_letter_code
_entity_poly.pdbx_strand_id
1 'polypeptide(L)'
;MKKKISCLITGISGMVGSHLLDFLLNNTNWNIHGLIRWSSKLDNIEHHLDKINKGQRIFLEYGDLTDQVSIKKVINNSLPQYVFHLAAESFPKMSFDAPLKFYETNVKGTQILLEEIKDCKKINPIVHICSSSEVFGKVKKKDLPINENCNFHPASPYAISKVGTDLIGRYFYEAYGVKTLITRMFTHTGPRRGDFFAESTFAKQIAMIENGVIAPKIKVGNLNSLRTIADVRDAVKAYYMLVTKNPTPGETYNIGGNYTCKVGDILKYLISLSSYKKEIKIIEDPKRLRKIDADLQVPDIRKFKKHTKWKPVYKFEDTMSDLLNYWRIQVKNKKFLDR
;
A
#
# COMPACT_ATOMS: atom_id res chain seq x y z
N MET A 1 -33.27 -14.67 2.05
CA MET A 1 -32.04 -14.34 1.30
C MET A 1 -30.87 -14.30 2.26
N LYS A 2 -29.76 -14.98 1.98
CA LYS A 2 -28.53 -14.83 2.80
C LYS A 2 -28.04 -13.38 2.70
N LYS A 3 -27.80 -12.73 3.85
CA LYS A 3 -27.29 -11.36 3.91
C LYS A 3 -25.95 -11.32 3.16
N LYS A 4 -25.80 -10.38 2.20
CA LYS A 4 -24.52 -10.22 1.48
C LYS A 4 -23.45 -9.82 2.46
N ILE A 5 -22.24 -10.35 2.28
CA ILE A 5 -21.06 -9.93 3.05
C ILE A 5 -20.79 -8.47 2.76
N SER A 6 -20.52 -7.69 3.81
CA SER A 6 -20.07 -6.31 3.72
C SER A 6 -18.61 -6.22 4.12
N CYS A 7 -17.81 -5.45 3.39
CA CYS A 7 -16.45 -5.10 3.78
C CYS A 7 -16.23 -3.58 3.76
N LEU A 8 -15.33 -3.13 4.61
CA LEU A 8 -14.85 -1.73 4.65
C LEU A 8 -13.41 -1.66 4.18
N ILE A 9 -13.12 -0.81 3.20
CA ILE A 9 -11.76 -0.50 2.76
C ILE A 9 -11.47 0.95 3.15
N THR A 10 -10.61 1.19 4.13
CA THR A 10 -10.09 2.52 4.35
C THR A 10 -9.00 2.82 3.31
N GLY A 11 -9.04 4.02 2.71
CA GLY A 11 -8.10 4.39 1.63
C GLY A 11 -8.41 3.74 0.29
N ILE A 12 -9.67 3.51 -0.03
CA ILE A 12 -10.14 2.86 -1.26
C ILE A 12 -9.64 3.55 -2.54
N SER A 13 -9.46 4.88 -2.54
CA SER A 13 -8.98 5.65 -3.69
C SER A 13 -7.45 5.63 -3.86
N GLY A 14 -6.70 5.03 -2.92
CA GLY A 14 -5.26 4.81 -3.05
C GLY A 14 -4.91 3.69 -4.02
N MET A 15 -3.60 3.51 -4.34
CA MET A 15 -3.15 2.42 -5.21
C MET A 15 -3.68 1.07 -4.74
N VAL A 16 -3.35 0.67 -3.52
CA VAL A 16 -3.70 -0.66 -2.99
C VAL A 16 -5.22 -0.81 -2.83
N GLY A 17 -5.89 0.23 -2.28
CA GLY A 17 -7.34 0.19 -2.09
C GLY A 17 -8.13 0.05 -3.38
N SER A 18 -7.72 0.74 -4.45
CA SER A 18 -8.37 0.66 -5.75
C SER A 18 -8.15 -0.68 -6.45
N HIS A 19 -6.94 -1.28 -6.34
CA HIS A 19 -6.71 -2.63 -6.83
C HIS A 19 -7.44 -3.70 -6.01
N LEU A 20 -7.59 -3.50 -4.69
CA LEU A 20 -8.40 -4.39 -3.85
C LEU A 20 -9.89 -4.29 -4.22
N LEU A 21 -10.39 -3.08 -4.49
CA LEU A 21 -11.75 -2.89 -5.02
C LEU A 21 -11.97 -3.68 -6.30
N ASP A 22 -11.07 -3.53 -7.30
CA ASP A 22 -11.14 -4.29 -8.55
C ASP A 22 -11.14 -5.81 -8.30
N PHE A 23 -10.22 -6.27 -7.45
CA PHE A 23 -10.11 -7.70 -7.11
C PHE A 23 -11.40 -8.23 -6.46
N LEU A 24 -11.96 -7.54 -5.48
CA LEU A 24 -13.17 -7.97 -4.77
C LEU A 24 -14.41 -7.95 -5.68
N LEU A 25 -14.53 -6.96 -6.56
CA LEU A 25 -15.63 -6.90 -7.52
C LEU A 25 -15.62 -8.09 -8.50
N ASN A 26 -14.43 -8.52 -8.92
CA ASN A 26 -14.27 -9.60 -9.89
C ASN A 26 -14.31 -10.99 -9.26
N ASN A 27 -13.98 -11.13 -7.98
CA ASN A 27 -13.82 -12.45 -7.35
C ASN A 27 -14.82 -12.75 -6.22
N THR A 28 -15.69 -11.79 -5.88
CA THR A 28 -16.70 -11.95 -4.81
C THR A 28 -18.03 -11.33 -5.22
N ASN A 29 -19.05 -11.55 -4.40
CA ASN A 29 -20.34 -10.83 -4.50
C ASN A 29 -20.55 -9.86 -3.33
N TRP A 30 -19.49 -9.43 -2.65
CA TRP A 30 -19.54 -8.58 -1.47
C TRP A 30 -20.04 -7.17 -1.78
N ASN A 31 -20.65 -6.54 -0.79
CA ASN A 31 -20.86 -5.10 -0.76
C ASN A 31 -19.58 -4.45 -0.23
N ILE A 32 -19.08 -3.44 -0.92
CA ILE A 32 -17.79 -2.80 -0.65
C ILE A 32 -18.03 -1.37 -0.24
N HIS A 33 -17.76 -1.05 1.02
CA HIS A 33 -17.78 0.31 1.54
C HIS A 33 -16.36 0.86 1.51
N GLY A 34 -16.19 2.05 0.96
CA GLY A 34 -14.89 2.70 0.84
C GLY A 34 -14.84 3.99 1.63
N LEU A 35 -13.98 4.07 2.66
CA LEU A 35 -13.72 5.32 3.36
C LEU A 35 -12.92 6.27 2.48
N ILE A 36 -13.46 7.47 2.27
CA ILE A 36 -12.82 8.59 1.59
C ILE A 36 -12.99 9.88 2.38
N ARG A 37 -12.06 10.81 2.22
CA ARG A 37 -12.22 12.20 2.68
C ARG A 37 -12.91 13.02 1.60
N TRP A 38 -13.54 14.13 1.96
CA TRP A 38 -14.16 15.06 0.98
C TRP A 38 -13.17 15.53 -0.09
N SER A 39 -11.89 15.68 0.27
CA SER A 39 -10.81 16.10 -0.64
C SER A 39 -10.10 14.94 -1.34
N SER A 40 -10.57 13.70 -1.19
CA SER A 40 -9.92 12.55 -1.83
C SER A 40 -10.06 12.61 -3.34
N LYS A 41 -8.95 12.41 -4.05
CA LYS A 41 -8.99 12.19 -5.50
C LYS A 41 -9.59 10.83 -5.80
N LEU A 42 -10.41 10.75 -6.84
CA LEU A 42 -11.08 9.51 -7.26
C LEU A 42 -10.45 8.90 -8.52
N ASP A 43 -9.36 9.46 -9.03
CA ASP A 43 -8.71 9.08 -10.30
C ASP A 43 -8.49 7.56 -10.41
N ASN A 44 -8.07 6.91 -9.31
CA ASN A 44 -7.81 5.47 -9.30
C ASN A 44 -9.06 4.60 -9.31
N ILE A 45 -10.24 5.16 -9.05
CA ILE A 45 -11.53 4.47 -9.04
C ILE A 45 -12.56 5.10 -10.01
N GLU A 46 -12.12 6.04 -10.87
CA GLU A 46 -13.00 6.76 -11.81
C GLU A 46 -13.76 5.81 -12.74
N HIS A 47 -13.14 4.69 -13.12
CA HIS A 47 -13.76 3.65 -13.96
C HIS A 47 -14.90 2.89 -13.28
N HIS A 48 -15.15 3.13 -11.98
CA HIS A 48 -16.27 2.56 -11.22
C HIS A 48 -17.36 3.59 -10.89
N LEU A 49 -17.24 4.86 -11.31
CA LEU A 49 -18.18 5.93 -10.94
C LEU A 49 -19.62 5.60 -11.30
N ASP A 50 -19.88 4.97 -12.45
CA ASP A 50 -21.25 4.54 -12.80
C ASP A 50 -21.83 3.53 -11.81
N LYS A 51 -21.05 2.55 -11.36
CA LYS A 51 -21.46 1.58 -10.35
C LYS A 51 -21.63 2.21 -8.98
N ILE A 52 -20.77 3.18 -8.62
CA ILE A 52 -20.85 3.94 -7.38
C ILE A 52 -22.14 4.75 -7.35
N ASN A 53 -22.41 5.54 -8.39
CA ASN A 53 -23.61 6.38 -8.50
C ASN A 53 -24.90 5.57 -8.48
N LYS A 54 -24.91 4.36 -9.00
CA LYS A 54 -26.04 3.43 -8.98
C LYS A 54 -26.14 2.59 -7.70
N GLY A 55 -25.22 2.76 -6.74
CA GLY A 55 -25.18 1.93 -5.52
C GLY A 55 -24.98 0.42 -5.80
N GLN A 56 -24.31 0.08 -6.88
CA GLN A 56 -24.10 -1.30 -7.32
C GLN A 56 -22.88 -1.92 -6.63
N ARG A 57 -23.06 -2.40 -5.39
CA ARG A 57 -22.06 -3.07 -4.59
C ARG A 57 -20.91 -2.15 -4.09
N ILE A 58 -20.84 -0.89 -4.50
CA ILE A 58 -19.81 0.05 -4.08
C ILE A 58 -20.50 1.23 -3.42
N PHE A 59 -20.10 1.53 -2.17
CA PHE A 59 -20.66 2.60 -1.36
C PHE A 59 -19.50 3.45 -0.83
N LEU A 60 -19.47 4.74 -1.14
CA LEU A 60 -18.47 5.65 -0.61
C LEU A 60 -18.96 6.24 0.71
N GLU A 61 -18.16 6.03 1.75
CA GLU A 61 -18.40 6.55 3.08
C GLU A 61 -17.47 7.74 3.34
N TYR A 62 -18.04 8.90 3.61
CA TYR A 62 -17.28 10.11 3.88
C TYR A 62 -16.87 10.21 5.34
N GLY A 63 -15.57 10.31 5.60
CA GLY A 63 -15.01 10.47 6.94
C GLY A 63 -13.49 10.66 6.93
N ASP A 64 -12.95 11.06 8.06
CA ASP A 64 -11.51 11.18 8.29
C ASP A 64 -11.11 10.26 9.45
N LEU A 65 -10.01 9.50 9.29
CA LEU A 65 -9.50 8.63 10.35
C LEU A 65 -9.19 9.36 11.64
N THR A 66 -8.90 10.66 11.58
CA THR A 66 -8.58 11.48 12.75
C THR A 66 -9.81 12.07 13.44
N ASP A 67 -11.01 11.87 12.86
CA ASP A 67 -12.29 12.31 13.42
C ASP A 67 -13.17 11.13 13.82
N GLN A 68 -13.29 10.93 15.14
CA GLN A 68 -13.99 9.81 15.74
C GLN A 68 -15.47 9.76 15.36
N VAL A 69 -16.12 10.93 15.26
CA VAL A 69 -17.57 11.02 14.96
C VAL A 69 -17.86 10.48 13.56
N SER A 70 -17.04 10.87 12.58
CA SER A 70 -17.19 10.38 11.21
C SER A 70 -16.90 8.89 11.09
N ILE A 71 -15.86 8.37 11.78
CA ILE A 71 -15.55 6.94 11.76
C ILE A 71 -16.67 6.11 12.42
N LYS A 72 -17.25 6.57 13.53
CA LYS A 72 -18.42 5.94 14.13
C LYS A 72 -19.58 5.82 13.14
N LYS A 73 -19.85 6.89 12.39
CA LYS A 73 -20.87 6.88 11.33
C LYS A 73 -20.55 5.87 10.25
N VAL A 74 -19.30 5.83 9.76
CA VAL A 74 -18.83 4.88 8.73
C VAL A 74 -19.02 3.43 9.18
N ILE A 75 -18.64 3.11 10.42
CA ILE A 75 -18.81 1.75 10.98
C ILE A 75 -20.28 1.37 11.08
N ASN A 76 -21.14 2.29 11.55
CA ASN A 76 -22.58 2.03 11.67
C ASN A 76 -23.28 1.88 10.30
N ASN A 77 -22.84 2.59 9.26
CA ASN A 77 -23.40 2.48 7.92
C ASN A 77 -22.95 1.19 7.22
N SER A 78 -21.67 0.85 7.32
CA SER A 78 -21.08 -0.27 6.61
C SER A 78 -21.35 -1.62 7.27
N LEU A 79 -21.45 -1.69 8.61
CA LEU A 79 -21.58 -2.92 9.42
C LEU A 79 -20.72 -4.07 8.85
N PRO A 80 -19.38 -3.90 8.73
CA PRO A 80 -18.54 -4.79 7.96
C PRO A 80 -18.28 -6.13 8.67
N GLN A 81 -18.18 -7.22 7.90
CA GLN A 81 -17.63 -8.49 8.33
C GLN A 81 -16.11 -8.55 8.13
N TYR A 82 -15.59 -7.77 7.19
CA TYR A 82 -14.16 -7.63 6.92
C TYR A 82 -13.78 -6.16 6.83
N VAL A 83 -12.67 -5.79 7.45
CA VAL A 83 -12.09 -4.44 7.35
C VAL A 83 -10.69 -4.56 6.79
N PHE A 84 -10.40 -3.80 5.73
CA PHE A 84 -9.06 -3.63 5.19
C PHE A 84 -8.57 -2.23 5.50
N HIS A 85 -7.74 -2.12 6.53
CA HIS A 85 -7.21 -0.82 6.97
C HIS A 85 -5.95 -0.47 6.18
N LEU A 86 -6.16 0.22 5.04
CA LEU A 86 -5.10 0.59 4.09
C LEU A 86 -4.82 2.10 4.07
N ALA A 87 -5.72 2.92 4.63
CA ALA A 87 -5.53 4.37 4.68
C ALA A 87 -4.35 4.72 5.60
N ALA A 88 -3.41 5.48 5.05
CA ALA A 88 -2.23 5.96 5.77
C ALA A 88 -1.58 7.12 5.01
N GLU A 89 -0.90 8.00 5.73
CA GLU A 89 0.17 8.78 5.12
C GLU A 89 1.33 7.80 4.86
N SER A 90 1.73 7.62 3.58
CA SER A 90 2.56 6.47 3.18
C SER A 90 3.88 6.82 2.51
N PHE A 91 4.21 8.10 2.38
CA PHE A 91 5.44 8.53 1.71
C PHE A 91 6.56 8.84 2.72
N PRO A 92 7.56 7.92 2.91
CA PRO A 92 8.55 8.04 3.98
C PRO A 92 9.35 9.34 3.96
N LYS A 93 9.66 9.89 2.76
CA LYS A 93 10.44 11.11 2.68
C LYS A 93 9.69 12.32 3.27
N MET A 94 8.40 12.50 2.93
CA MET A 94 7.58 13.59 3.47
C MET A 94 7.41 13.51 4.98
N SER A 95 7.59 12.32 5.57
CA SER A 95 7.49 12.18 7.01
C SER A 95 8.57 12.93 7.78
N PHE A 96 9.71 13.24 7.15
CA PHE A 96 10.74 14.07 7.77
C PHE A 96 10.35 15.55 7.83
N ASP A 97 9.50 16.00 6.92
CA ASP A 97 9.04 17.40 6.84
C ASP A 97 7.75 17.62 7.65
N ALA A 98 6.91 16.61 7.78
CA ALA A 98 5.62 16.69 8.47
C ALA A 98 5.36 15.48 9.40
N PRO A 99 6.22 15.18 10.38
CA PRO A 99 6.16 13.94 11.17
C PRO A 99 4.84 13.78 11.93
N LEU A 100 4.32 14.86 12.51
CA LEU A 100 3.08 14.81 13.29
C LEU A 100 1.88 14.36 12.47
N LYS A 101 1.81 14.76 11.19
CA LYS A 101 0.74 14.33 10.29
C LYS A 101 0.71 12.81 10.11
N PHE A 102 1.90 12.19 10.07
CA PHE A 102 2.01 10.73 9.99
C PHE A 102 1.55 10.06 11.30
N TYR A 103 1.89 10.62 12.45
CA TYR A 103 1.45 10.08 13.74
C TYR A 103 -0.05 10.24 13.93
N GLU A 104 -0.61 11.40 13.59
CA GLU A 104 -2.05 11.63 13.66
C GLU A 104 -2.81 10.65 12.77
N THR A 105 -2.46 10.56 11.49
CA THR A 105 -3.21 9.72 10.56
C THR A 105 -2.98 8.23 10.83
N ASN A 106 -1.72 7.80 11.00
CA ASN A 106 -1.40 6.38 11.03
C ASN A 106 -1.58 5.77 12.44
N VAL A 107 -1.22 6.49 13.49
CA VAL A 107 -1.29 5.98 14.88
C VAL A 107 -2.66 6.31 15.47
N LYS A 108 -2.97 7.59 15.63
CA LYS A 108 -4.26 8.02 16.19
C LYS A 108 -5.44 7.54 15.35
N GLY A 109 -5.34 7.60 14.02
CA GLY A 109 -6.41 7.12 13.13
C GLY A 109 -6.65 5.61 13.24
N THR A 110 -5.59 4.79 13.40
CA THR A 110 -5.74 3.35 13.67
C THR A 110 -6.41 3.11 15.03
N GLN A 111 -6.01 3.86 16.06
CA GLN A 111 -6.62 3.79 17.38
C GLN A 111 -8.12 4.08 17.30
N ILE A 112 -8.52 5.18 16.69
CA ILE A 112 -9.94 5.59 16.55
C ILE A 112 -10.73 4.50 15.81
N LEU A 113 -10.22 4.00 14.69
CA LEU A 113 -10.90 2.94 13.93
C LEU A 113 -11.16 1.70 14.78
N LEU A 114 -10.17 1.24 15.53
CA LEU A 114 -10.29 0.02 16.35
C LEU A 114 -11.18 0.26 17.58
N GLU A 115 -11.17 1.46 18.19
CA GLU A 115 -12.12 1.82 19.25
C GLU A 115 -13.56 1.73 18.75
N GLU A 116 -13.87 2.33 17.60
CA GLU A 116 -15.22 2.32 17.05
C GLU A 116 -15.67 0.90 16.63
N ILE A 117 -14.75 0.06 16.17
CA ILE A 117 -15.03 -1.36 15.90
C ILE A 117 -15.32 -2.11 17.19
N LYS A 118 -14.52 -1.91 18.24
CA LYS A 118 -14.68 -2.52 19.57
C LYS A 118 -16.03 -2.15 20.20
N ASP A 119 -16.40 -0.89 20.09
CA ASP A 119 -17.59 -0.34 20.74
C ASP A 119 -18.89 -0.66 19.98
N CYS A 120 -18.82 -0.97 18.70
CA CYS A 120 -19.97 -1.34 17.90
C CYS A 120 -20.40 -2.80 18.15
N LYS A 121 -21.34 -3.03 19.05
CA LYS A 121 -21.84 -4.37 19.44
C LYS A 121 -22.57 -5.13 18.31
N LYS A 122 -22.86 -4.47 17.17
CA LYS A 122 -23.56 -5.09 16.03
C LYS A 122 -22.63 -5.88 15.10
N ILE A 123 -21.31 -5.75 15.28
CA ILE A 123 -20.30 -6.34 14.41
C ILE A 123 -19.19 -7.05 15.20
N ASN A 124 -18.53 -8.00 14.55
CA ASN A 124 -17.32 -8.62 15.06
C ASN A 124 -16.42 -8.98 13.84
N PRO A 125 -15.90 -7.96 13.14
CA PRO A 125 -15.20 -8.16 11.89
C PRO A 125 -13.82 -8.77 12.08
N ILE A 126 -13.32 -9.39 11.01
CA ILE A 126 -11.88 -9.63 10.85
C ILE A 126 -11.26 -8.37 10.27
N VAL A 127 -10.24 -7.84 10.94
CA VAL A 127 -9.60 -6.56 10.61
C VAL A 127 -8.19 -6.81 10.13
N HIS A 128 -7.95 -6.61 8.85
CA HIS A 128 -6.59 -6.56 8.30
C HIS A 128 -5.99 -5.17 8.54
N ILE A 129 -4.84 -5.12 9.20
CA ILE A 129 -4.06 -3.90 9.43
C ILE A 129 -2.80 -3.95 8.56
N CYS A 130 -2.68 -2.99 7.63
CA CYS A 130 -1.52 -2.86 6.78
C CYS A 130 -0.42 -2.06 7.50
N SER A 131 0.52 -2.78 8.14
CA SER A 131 1.78 -2.23 8.62
C SER A 131 2.78 -2.07 7.44
N SER A 132 4.07 -2.16 7.67
CA SER A 132 5.09 -1.96 6.64
C SER A 132 6.37 -2.70 7.00
N SER A 133 7.14 -3.11 5.99
CA SER A 133 8.52 -3.58 6.18
C SER A 133 9.48 -2.48 6.70
N GLU A 134 9.11 -1.21 6.56
CA GLU A 134 9.89 -0.08 7.08
C GLU A 134 10.00 -0.11 8.63
N VAL A 135 9.15 -0.87 9.34
CA VAL A 135 9.27 -1.09 10.80
C VAL A 135 10.61 -1.72 11.18
N PHE A 136 11.17 -2.56 10.32
CA PHE A 136 12.47 -3.19 10.51
C PHE A 136 13.63 -2.22 10.25
N GLY A 137 13.43 -1.21 9.41
CA GLY A 137 14.38 -0.12 9.12
C GLY A 137 15.78 -0.62 8.80
N LYS A 138 16.73 -0.34 9.68
CA LYS A 138 18.14 -0.68 9.51
C LYS A 138 18.44 -2.12 9.94
N VAL A 139 18.46 -3.04 8.98
CA VAL A 139 18.72 -4.47 9.21
C VAL A 139 20.17 -4.81 8.90
N LYS A 140 20.79 -5.72 9.64
CA LYS A 140 22.14 -6.25 9.34
C LYS A 140 22.04 -7.36 8.30
N LYS A 141 23.07 -7.51 7.45
CA LYS A 141 23.11 -8.59 6.43
C LYS A 141 22.90 -10.00 7.00
N LYS A 142 23.41 -10.26 8.22
CA LYS A 142 23.26 -11.55 8.88
C LYS A 142 21.81 -11.89 9.28
N ASP A 143 20.93 -10.91 9.36
CA ASP A 143 19.54 -11.06 9.75
C ASP A 143 18.59 -11.23 8.53
N LEU A 144 19.18 -11.37 7.33
CA LEU A 144 18.42 -11.67 6.10
C LEU A 144 18.23 -13.19 5.93
N PRO A 145 17.07 -13.62 5.36
CA PRO A 145 15.89 -12.82 5.08
C PRO A 145 15.15 -12.40 6.36
N ILE A 146 14.53 -11.21 6.34
CA ILE A 146 13.85 -10.61 7.49
C ILE A 146 12.60 -11.41 7.82
N ASN A 147 12.54 -12.04 8.98
CA ASN A 147 11.35 -12.71 9.48
C ASN A 147 10.55 -11.81 10.45
N GLU A 148 9.38 -12.27 10.89
CA GLU A 148 8.48 -11.51 11.74
C GLU A 148 9.03 -11.22 13.15
N ASN A 149 10.03 -11.99 13.62
CA ASN A 149 10.67 -11.85 14.94
C ASN A 149 11.85 -10.86 14.91
N CYS A 150 12.25 -10.35 13.75
CA CYS A 150 13.28 -9.32 13.69
C CYS A 150 12.84 -8.06 14.45
N ASN A 151 13.77 -7.48 15.20
CA ASN A 151 13.51 -6.28 15.99
C ASN A 151 13.14 -5.09 15.13
N PHE A 152 12.27 -4.24 15.64
CA PHE A 152 11.98 -2.95 15.04
C PHE A 152 13.17 -2.00 15.16
N HIS A 153 13.55 -1.37 14.07
CA HIS A 153 14.58 -0.34 14.02
C HIS A 153 14.21 0.74 12.99
N PRO A 154 13.07 1.42 13.21
CA PRO A 154 12.50 2.34 12.22
C PRO A 154 13.47 3.45 11.86
N ALA A 155 13.59 3.76 10.54
CA ALA A 155 14.53 4.71 10.00
C ALA A 155 13.87 6.02 9.51
N SER A 156 12.61 6.26 9.86
CA SER A 156 11.87 7.47 9.49
C SER A 156 10.66 7.69 10.40
N PRO A 157 10.11 8.91 10.50
CA PRO A 157 8.85 9.14 11.21
C PRO A 157 7.68 8.29 10.65
N TYR A 158 7.63 8.07 9.33
CA TYR A 158 6.70 7.10 8.74
C TYR A 158 6.88 5.71 9.34
N ALA A 159 8.11 5.21 9.39
CA ALA A 159 8.39 3.88 9.95
C ALA A 159 7.99 3.79 11.42
N ILE A 160 8.26 4.83 12.23
CA ILE A 160 7.80 4.92 13.62
C ILE A 160 6.28 4.87 13.70
N SER A 161 5.56 5.61 12.84
CA SER A 161 4.10 5.57 12.82
C SER A 161 3.55 4.19 12.47
N LYS A 162 4.25 3.43 11.59
CA LYS A 162 3.86 2.06 11.23
C LYS A 162 4.18 1.05 12.33
N VAL A 163 5.22 1.28 13.16
CA VAL A 163 5.43 0.53 14.41
C VAL A 163 4.25 0.76 15.35
N GLY A 164 3.81 2.01 15.55
CA GLY A 164 2.63 2.32 16.34
C GLY A 164 1.38 1.60 15.83
N THR A 165 1.12 1.65 14.52
CA THR A 165 0.00 0.94 13.87
C THR A 165 0.06 -0.57 14.12
N ASP A 166 1.24 -1.20 14.01
CA ASP A 166 1.49 -2.62 14.24
C ASP A 166 1.17 -3.01 15.70
N LEU A 167 1.73 -2.24 16.64
CA LEU A 167 1.54 -2.49 18.08
C LEU A 167 0.10 -2.27 18.55
N ILE A 168 -0.58 -1.23 18.05
CA ILE A 168 -2.00 -0.97 18.35
C ILE A 168 -2.85 -2.13 17.85
N GLY A 169 -2.60 -2.64 16.64
CA GLY A 169 -3.33 -3.79 16.11
C GLY A 169 -3.21 -5.01 17.01
N ARG A 170 -2.00 -5.35 17.47
CA ARG A 170 -1.76 -6.46 18.40
C ARG A 170 -2.43 -6.22 19.75
N TYR A 171 -2.26 -5.02 20.33
CA TYR A 171 -2.85 -4.64 21.61
C TYR A 171 -4.39 -4.79 21.60
N PHE A 172 -5.07 -4.37 20.56
CA PHE A 172 -6.54 -4.50 20.48
C PHE A 172 -7.01 -5.95 20.44
N TYR A 173 -6.22 -6.85 19.84
CA TYR A 173 -6.52 -8.27 19.92
C TYR A 173 -6.31 -8.81 21.33
N GLU A 174 -5.15 -8.56 21.94
CA GLU A 174 -4.76 -9.10 23.24
C GLU A 174 -5.64 -8.56 24.38
N ALA A 175 -5.95 -7.25 24.36
CA ALA A 175 -6.70 -6.59 25.43
C ALA A 175 -8.21 -6.68 25.27
N TYR A 176 -8.72 -6.67 24.04
CA TYR A 176 -10.16 -6.53 23.78
C TYR A 176 -10.75 -7.59 22.85
N GLY A 177 -9.97 -8.52 22.35
CA GLY A 177 -10.44 -9.59 21.45
C GLY A 177 -10.86 -9.11 20.07
N VAL A 178 -10.50 -7.88 19.66
CA VAL A 178 -10.75 -7.40 18.29
C VAL A 178 -9.92 -8.23 17.32
N LYS A 179 -10.55 -8.89 16.37
CA LYS A 179 -9.92 -9.90 15.48
C LYS A 179 -8.99 -9.26 14.45
N THR A 180 -7.88 -8.69 14.89
CA THR A 180 -6.88 -8.06 14.02
C THR A 180 -5.92 -9.08 13.42
N LEU A 181 -5.49 -8.83 12.19
CA LEU A 181 -4.43 -9.52 11.46
C LEU A 181 -3.49 -8.48 10.88
N ILE A 182 -2.20 -8.59 11.13
CA ILE A 182 -1.23 -7.56 10.76
C ILE A 182 -0.37 -8.06 9.60
N THR A 183 -0.17 -7.22 8.59
CA THR A 183 0.80 -7.50 7.53
C THR A 183 1.91 -6.47 7.52
N ARG A 184 3.16 -6.93 7.47
CA ARG A 184 4.34 -6.13 7.19
C ARG A 184 4.68 -6.33 5.72
N MET A 185 4.00 -5.54 4.87
CA MET A 185 4.18 -5.65 3.42
C MET A 185 5.49 -5.00 3.00
N PHE A 186 6.29 -5.75 2.25
CA PHE A 186 7.50 -5.28 1.59
C PHE A 186 7.16 -4.51 0.32
N THR A 187 8.17 -4.03 -0.42
CA THR A 187 7.93 -3.16 -1.57
C THR A 187 6.97 -3.82 -2.57
N HIS A 188 5.87 -3.14 -2.82
CA HIS A 188 4.90 -3.53 -3.83
C HIS A 188 4.57 -2.35 -4.72
N THR A 189 4.41 -2.61 -6.02
CA THR A 189 4.24 -1.58 -7.03
C THR A 189 3.38 -2.07 -8.21
N GLY A 190 3.11 -1.18 -9.15
CA GLY A 190 2.30 -1.44 -10.33
C GLY A 190 1.56 -0.18 -10.77
N PRO A 191 0.59 -0.30 -11.68
CA PRO A 191 -0.27 0.81 -12.08
C PRO A 191 -0.87 1.56 -10.89
N ARG A 192 -1.14 2.85 -11.02
CA ARG A 192 -1.69 3.74 -9.97
C ARG A 192 -0.72 4.03 -8.82
N ARG A 193 0.54 3.56 -8.89
CA ARG A 193 1.56 3.93 -7.90
C ARG A 193 1.85 5.42 -7.99
N GLY A 194 1.79 6.11 -6.84
CA GLY A 194 2.09 7.55 -6.76
C GLY A 194 3.51 7.90 -7.22
N ASP A 195 3.68 9.05 -7.84
CA ASP A 195 4.93 9.52 -8.45
C ASP A 195 6.04 9.92 -7.45
N PHE A 196 5.83 9.65 -6.17
CA PHE A 196 6.81 9.88 -5.10
C PHE A 196 7.72 8.67 -4.82
N PHE A 197 7.36 7.50 -5.31
CA PHE A 197 8.12 6.26 -5.11
C PHE A 197 9.09 6.05 -6.27
N ALA A 198 10.27 5.51 -5.98
CA ALA A 198 11.39 5.47 -6.92
C ALA A 198 11.01 4.85 -8.27
N GLU A 199 10.46 3.64 -8.27
CA GLU A 199 10.06 2.91 -9.48
C GLU A 199 9.02 3.67 -10.32
N SER A 200 8.06 4.29 -9.63
CA SER A 200 7.01 5.09 -10.27
C SER A 200 7.55 6.43 -10.82
N THR A 201 8.44 7.07 -10.06
CA THR A 201 9.15 8.28 -10.50
C THR A 201 9.99 8.00 -11.75
N PHE A 202 10.67 6.84 -11.81
CA PHE A 202 11.45 6.47 -12.99
C PHE A 202 10.56 6.26 -14.21
N ALA A 203 9.49 5.47 -14.07
CA ALA A 203 8.53 5.22 -15.13
C ALA A 203 7.89 6.53 -15.64
N LYS A 204 7.50 7.44 -14.73
CA LYS A 204 6.99 8.76 -15.08
C LYS A 204 7.99 9.58 -15.89
N GLN A 205 9.24 9.72 -15.41
CA GLN A 205 10.27 10.48 -16.11
C GLN A 205 10.57 9.90 -17.49
N ILE A 206 10.62 8.56 -17.63
CA ILE A 206 10.79 7.89 -18.93
C ILE A 206 9.63 8.23 -19.86
N ALA A 207 8.39 8.12 -19.41
CA ALA A 207 7.21 8.47 -20.21
C ALA A 207 7.21 9.96 -20.63
N MET A 208 7.69 10.87 -19.76
CA MET A 208 7.85 12.29 -20.09
C MET A 208 8.95 12.53 -21.14
N ILE A 209 10.06 11.81 -21.07
CA ILE A 209 11.15 11.85 -22.09
C ILE A 209 10.64 11.33 -23.44
N GLU A 210 9.91 10.21 -23.45
CA GLU A 210 9.33 9.62 -24.66
C GLU A 210 8.37 10.58 -25.37
N ASN A 211 7.66 11.44 -24.64
CA ASN A 211 6.72 12.43 -25.17
C ASN A 211 7.37 13.82 -25.36
N GLY A 212 8.69 13.99 -25.20
CA GLY A 212 9.39 15.24 -25.36
C GLY A 212 9.05 16.33 -24.34
N VAL A 213 8.44 15.95 -23.20
CA VAL A 213 8.03 16.88 -22.13
C VAL A 213 9.24 17.37 -21.35
N ILE A 214 10.22 16.51 -21.12
CA ILE A 214 11.47 16.84 -20.44
C ILE A 214 12.69 16.39 -21.23
N ALA A 215 13.84 17.04 -21.00
CA ALA A 215 15.12 16.60 -21.56
C ALA A 215 15.46 15.16 -21.13
N PRO A 216 16.28 14.41 -21.89
CA PRO A 216 16.62 13.01 -21.59
C PRO A 216 17.56 12.88 -20.39
N LYS A 217 17.05 13.24 -19.22
CA LYS A 217 17.73 13.21 -17.93
C LYS A 217 16.78 12.66 -16.87
N ILE A 218 17.19 11.61 -16.15
CA ILE A 218 16.43 11.02 -15.05
C ILE A 218 17.10 11.39 -13.72
N LYS A 219 16.35 12.08 -12.86
CA LYS A 219 16.77 12.41 -11.50
C LYS A 219 16.48 11.23 -10.56
N VAL A 220 17.50 10.78 -9.85
CA VAL A 220 17.44 9.61 -8.97
C VAL A 220 17.87 9.94 -7.54
N GLY A 221 17.48 9.09 -6.58
CA GLY A 221 18.06 9.04 -5.23
C GLY A 221 19.00 7.84 -5.09
N ASN A 222 18.96 7.14 -3.93
CA ASN A 222 19.82 5.97 -3.67
C ASN A 222 19.44 4.78 -4.57
N LEU A 223 20.35 4.42 -5.47
CA LEU A 223 20.21 3.28 -6.40
C LEU A 223 20.71 1.96 -5.83
N ASN A 224 21.41 1.96 -4.69
CA ASN A 224 22.09 0.78 -4.15
C ASN A 224 21.20 -0.03 -3.19
N SER A 225 20.10 0.52 -2.72
CA SER A 225 19.19 -0.17 -1.81
C SER A 225 18.61 -1.43 -2.43
N LEU A 226 18.62 -2.54 -1.68
CA LEU A 226 18.10 -3.83 -2.08
C LEU A 226 16.61 -3.94 -1.72
N ARG A 227 15.79 -4.32 -2.68
CA ARG A 227 14.33 -4.42 -2.53
C ARG A 227 13.83 -5.75 -3.09
N THR A 228 12.89 -6.37 -2.39
CA THR A 228 12.07 -7.43 -2.96
C THR A 228 10.76 -6.85 -3.45
N ILE A 229 10.51 -6.99 -4.74
CA ILE A 229 9.38 -6.36 -5.44
C ILE A 229 8.22 -7.34 -5.57
N ALA A 230 7.04 -6.90 -5.18
CA ALA A 230 5.77 -7.57 -5.42
C ALA A 230 4.91 -6.74 -6.37
N ASP A 231 4.08 -7.40 -7.16
CA ASP A 231 3.00 -6.74 -7.88
C ASP A 231 1.86 -6.39 -6.90
N VAL A 232 1.25 -5.23 -7.08
CA VAL A 232 0.12 -4.79 -6.24
C VAL A 232 -1.09 -5.75 -6.36
N ARG A 233 -1.27 -6.40 -7.50
CA ARG A 233 -2.36 -7.37 -7.74
C ARG A 233 -2.15 -8.65 -6.91
N ASP A 234 -0.91 -9.09 -6.75
CA ASP A 234 -0.55 -10.18 -5.83
C ASP A 234 -0.70 -9.76 -4.36
N ALA A 235 -0.37 -8.51 -4.03
CA ALA A 235 -0.53 -7.98 -2.67
C ALA A 235 -2.00 -7.97 -2.23
N VAL A 236 -2.92 -7.46 -3.06
CA VAL A 236 -4.35 -7.43 -2.70
C VAL A 236 -4.98 -8.82 -2.62
N LYS A 237 -4.54 -9.77 -3.47
CA LYS A 237 -4.91 -11.17 -3.36
C LYS A 237 -4.43 -11.78 -2.03
N ALA A 238 -3.20 -11.43 -1.58
CA ALA A 238 -2.68 -11.86 -0.29
C ALA A 238 -3.55 -11.35 0.86
N TYR A 239 -3.94 -10.08 0.85
CA TYR A 239 -4.81 -9.49 1.88
C TYR A 239 -6.18 -10.14 1.94
N TYR A 240 -6.79 -10.40 0.77
CA TYR A 240 -8.04 -11.15 0.70
C TYR A 240 -7.90 -12.57 1.28
N MET A 241 -6.84 -13.30 0.90
CA MET A 241 -6.60 -14.65 1.40
C MET A 241 -6.34 -14.66 2.90
N LEU A 242 -5.63 -13.66 3.44
CA LEU A 242 -5.36 -13.53 4.88
C LEU A 242 -6.64 -13.49 5.72
N VAL A 243 -7.64 -12.75 5.27
CA VAL A 243 -8.90 -12.59 6.04
C VAL A 243 -9.92 -13.69 5.77
N THR A 244 -9.76 -14.47 4.68
CA THR A 244 -10.75 -15.47 4.26
C THR A 244 -10.28 -16.93 4.38
N LYS A 245 -8.96 -17.18 4.40
CA LYS A 245 -8.38 -18.54 4.47
C LYS A 245 -7.92 -18.88 5.89
N ASN A 246 -8.82 -19.40 6.71
CA ASN A 246 -8.54 -19.79 8.09
C ASN A 246 -7.85 -18.68 8.90
N PRO A 247 -8.43 -17.48 9.00
CA PRO A 247 -7.78 -16.37 9.66
C PRO A 247 -7.41 -16.70 11.11
N THR A 248 -6.20 -16.32 11.51
CA THR A 248 -5.70 -16.49 12.89
C THR A 248 -5.48 -15.10 13.51
N PRO A 249 -6.51 -14.51 14.14
CA PRO A 249 -6.42 -13.19 14.75
C PRO A 249 -5.25 -13.08 15.76
N GLY A 250 -4.67 -11.89 15.84
CA GLY A 250 -3.47 -11.62 16.66
C GLY A 250 -2.15 -11.88 15.93
N GLU A 251 -2.17 -12.61 14.82
CA GLU A 251 -0.96 -12.96 14.09
C GLU A 251 -0.46 -11.86 13.15
N THR A 252 0.86 -11.81 13.01
CA THR A 252 1.58 -10.91 12.11
C THR A 252 2.28 -11.70 11.01
N TYR A 253 2.26 -11.18 9.79
CA TYR A 253 2.84 -11.83 8.62
C TYR A 253 3.67 -10.85 7.78
N ASN A 254 4.87 -11.27 7.40
CA ASN A 254 5.61 -10.64 6.32
C ASN A 254 5.04 -11.07 4.97
N ILE A 255 4.81 -10.11 4.08
CA ILE A 255 4.39 -10.36 2.70
C ILE A 255 5.33 -9.64 1.76
N GLY A 256 5.77 -10.31 0.70
CA GLY A 256 6.66 -9.74 -0.32
C GLY A 256 6.61 -10.55 -1.61
N GLY A 257 7.22 -10.01 -2.65
CA GLY A 257 7.33 -10.65 -3.94
C GLY A 257 8.37 -11.78 -3.97
N ASN A 258 8.74 -12.15 -5.18
CA ASN A 258 9.72 -13.21 -5.46
C ASN A 258 10.95 -12.70 -6.24
N TYR A 259 11.02 -11.40 -6.53
CA TYR A 259 12.14 -10.81 -7.26
C TYR A 259 12.85 -9.78 -6.38
N THR A 260 14.13 -10.03 -6.11
CA THR A 260 14.98 -9.15 -5.29
C THR A 260 16.06 -8.52 -6.16
N CYS A 261 16.14 -7.20 -6.18
CA CYS A 261 17.10 -6.44 -6.98
C CYS A 261 17.48 -5.12 -6.31
N LYS A 262 18.52 -4.46 -6.80
CA LYS A 262 18.83 -3.09 -6.44
C LYS A 262 17.83 -2.13 -7.12
N VAL A 263 17.58 -0.99 -6.51
CA VAL A 263 16.77 0.08 -7.11
C VAL A 263 17.33 0.53 -8.46
N GLY A 264 18.66 0.52 -8.62
CA GLY A 264 19.32 0.79 -9.90
C GLY A 264 19.01 -0.21 -11.00
N ASP A 265 18.75 -1.47 -10.66
CA ASP A 265 18.39 -2.48 -11.65
C ASP A 265 16.95 -2.27 -12.16
N ILE A 266 16.05 -1.80 -11.29
CA ILE A 266 14.70 -1.38 -11.69
C ILE A 266 14.80 -0.24 -12.73
N LEU A 267 15.62 0.77 -12.47
CA LEU A 267 15.83 1.88 -13.39
C LEU A 267 16.37 1.40 -14.74
N LYS A 268 17.41 0.56 -14.74
CA LYS A 268 18.00 0.00 -15.97
C LYS A 268 16.95 -0.75 -16.78
N TYR A 269 16.15 -1.59 -16.12
CA TYR A 269 15.10 -2.35 -16.78
C TYR A 269 14.04 -1.43 -17.38
N LEU A 270 13.55 -0.42 -16.65
CA LEU A 270 12.59 0.55 -17.18
C LEU A 270 13.14 1.34 -18.38
N ILE A 271 14.44 1.74 -18.35
CA ILE A 271 15.10 2.39 -19.49
C ILE A 271 15.14 1.46 -20.69
N SER A 272 15.39 0.15 -20.52
CA SER A 272 15.41 -0.82 -21.62
C SER A 272 14.04 -0.96 -22.32
N LEU A 273 12.94 -0.69 -21.62
CA LEU A 273 11.59 -0.68 -22.16
C LEU A 273 11.23 0.63 -22.89
N SER A 274 12.10 1.65 -22.81
CA SER A 274 11.82 2.96 -23.39
C SER A 274 11.81 2.92 -24.93
N SER A 275 10.85 3.65 -25.50
CA SER A 275 10.83 3.95 -26.94
C SER A 275 11.85 5.02 -27.35
N TYR A 276 12.39 5.79 -26.40
CA TYR A 276 13.45 6.78 -26.66
C TYR A 276 14.79 6.08 -26.84
N LYS A 277 15.35 6.11 -28.05
CA LYS A 277 16.53 5.30 -28.46
C LYS A 277 17.87 6.00 -28.25
N LYS A 278 17.88 7.29 -27.87
CA LYS A 278 19.12 8.00 -27.55
C LYS A 278 19.50 7.82 -26.08
N GLU A 279 20.70 8.24 -25.72
CA GLU A 279 21.18 8.16 -24.33
C GLU A 279 20.31 8.98 -23.39
N ILE A 280 19.97 8.38 -22.24
CA ILE A 280 19.30 9.03 -21.12
C ILE A 280 20.30 9.17 -19.98
N LYS A 281 20.63 10.43 -19.61
CA LYS A 281 21.56 10.71 -18.52
C LYS A 281 20.92 10.47 -17.16
N ILE A 282 21.60 9.76 -16.27
CA ILE A 282 21.19 9.55 -14.89
C ILE A 282 21.87 10.61 -14.02
N ILE A 283 21.09 11.36 -13.25
CA ILE A 283 21.57 12.46 -12.40
C ILE A 283 21.12 12.18 -10.96
N GLU A 284 22.07 12.04 -10.05
CA GLU A 284 21.76 11.98 -8.62
C GLU A 284 21.26 13.34 -8.15
N ASP A 285 20.08 13.35 -7.50
CA ASP A 285 19.47 14.54 -6.92
C ASP A 285 19.50 14.40 -5.40
N PRO A 286 20.33 15.20 -4.69
CA PRO A 286 20.45 15.15 -3.23
C PRO A 286 19.11 15.32 -2.51
N LYS A 287 18.16 16.06 -3.13
CA LYS A 287 16.81 16.22 -2.59
C LYS A 287 16.01 14.93 -2.54
N ARG A 288 16.44 13.87 -3.24
CA ARG A 288 15.81 12.54 -3.26
C ARG A 288 16.45 11.56 -2.27
N LEU A 289 17.57 11.93 -1.66
CA LEU A 289 18.21 11.12 -0.62
C LEU A 289 17.45 11.24 0.72
N ARG A 290 17.47 10.18 1.51
CA ARG A 290 16.94 10.16 2.87
C ARG A 290 18.08 10.35 3.89
N LYS A 291 17.79 10.94 5.05
CA LYS A 291 18.75 11.07 6.16
C LYS A 291 19.22 9.70 6.66
N ILE A 292 18.32 8.72 6.71
CA ILE A 292 18.57 7.33 7.04
C ILE A 292 17.75 6.50 6.06
N ASP A 293 18.32 5.44 5.48
CA ASP A 293 17.61 4.56 4.55
C ASP A 293 17.54 3.12 5.09
N ALA A 294 16.45 2.44 4.80
CA ALA A 294 16.25 1.02 5.05
C ALA A 294 16.78 0.23 3.84
N ASP A 295 18.11 0.05 3.77
CA ASP A 295 18.79 -0.43 2.56
C ASP A 295 18.53 -1.89 2.19
N LEU A 296 18.18 -2.71 3.17
CA LEU A 296 18.02 -4.16 2.99
C LEU A 296 16.57 -4.56 3.29
N GLN A 297 15.80 -4.77 2.23
CA GLN A 297 14.37 -5.11 2.32
C GLN A 297 14.11 -6.46 1.62
N VAL A 298 14.59 -7.56 2.25
CA VAL A 298 14.45 -8.93 1.74
C VAL A 298 13.63 -9.75 2.76
N PRO A 299 12.35 -10.05 2.47
CA PRO A 299 11.46 -10.73 3.41
C PRO A 299 11.67 -12.24 3.49
N ASP A 300 11.45 -12.79 4.68
CA ASP A 300 11.03 -14.18 4.84
C ASP A 300 9.49 -14.24 4.81
N ILE A 301 8.93 -14.86 3.79
CA ILE A 301 7.47 -14.99 3.59
C ILE A 301 6.97 -16.42 3.82
N ARG A 302 7.79 -17.30 4.39
CA ARG A 302 7.45 -18.73 4.58
C ARG A 302 6.25 -18.91 5.49
N LYS A 303 6.14 -18.10 6.58
CA LYS A 303 4.99 -18.13 7.50
C LYS A 303 3.69 -17.88 6.76
N PHE A 304 3.63 -16.82 5.97
CA PHE A 304 2.43 -16.46 5.20
C PHE A 304 2.08 -17.52 4.14
N LYS A 305 3.09 -18.00 3.38
CA LYS A 305 2.91 -19.07 2.37
C LYS A 305 2.40 -20.37 3.01
N LYS A 306 2.93 -20.74 4.17
CA LYS A 306 2.50 -21.97 4.88
C LYS A 306 1.02 -21.87 5.28
N HIS A 307 0.63 -20.70 5.83
CA HIS A 307 -0.73 -20.46 6.34
C HIS A 307 -1.75 -20.41 5.19
N THR A 308 -1.55 -19.54 4.21
CA THR A 308 -2.57 -19.22 3.20
C THR A 308 -2.46 -20.01 1.90
N LYS A 309 -1.32 -20.68 1.66
CA LYS A 309 -0.92 -21.28 0.37
C LYS A 309 -0.81 -20.24 -0.76
N TRP A 310 -0.76 -18.95 -0.41
CA TRP A 310 -0.58 -17.88 -1.38
C TRP A 310 0.79 -17.95 -2.05
N LYS A 311 0.82 -17.60 -3.34
CA LYS A 311 2.04 -17.44 -4.13
C LYS A 311 1.89 -16.21 -5.02
N PRO A 312 2.94 -15.38 -5.18
CA PRO A 312 2.95 -14.32 -6.18
C PRO A 312 2.96 -14.97 -7.58
N VAL A 313 2.18 -14.43 -8.50
CA VAL A 313 2.03 -14.96 -9.87
C VAL A 313 2.54 -13.99 -10.94
N TYR A 314 2.56 -12.67 -10.65
CA TYR A 314 3.04 -11.67 -11.59
C TYR A 314 4.57 -11.64 -11.60
N LYS A 315 5.14 -11.57 -12.80
CA LYS A 315 6.59 -11.42 -12.98
C LYS A 315 6.99 -9.96 -12.80
N PHE A 316 8.23 -9.73 -12.43
CA PHE A 316 8.80 -8.39 -12.30
C PHE A 316 8.68 -7.62 -13.61
N GLU A 317 8.95 -8.27 -14.73
CA GLU A 317 8.91 -7.70 -16.08
C GLU A 317 7.51 -7.19 -16.43
N ASP A 318 6.49 -7.97 -16.14
CA ASP A 318 5.07 -7.58 -16.38
C ASP A 318 4.70 -6.37 -15.52
N THR A 319 5.09 -6.39 -14.24
CA THR A 319 4.82 -5.30 -13.29
C THR A 319 5.45 -3.98 -13.74
N MET A 320 6.71 -4.02 -14.18
CA MET A 320 7.43 -2.82 -14.65
C MET A 320 6.88 -2.31 -15.97
N SER A 321 6.55 -3.20 -16.90
CA SER A 321 5.91 -2.87 -18.17
C SER A 321 4.55 -2.19 -17.95
N ASP A 322 3.71 -2.77 -17.11
CA ASP A 322 2.39 -2.21 -16.78
C ASP A 322 2.50 -0.86 -16.07
N LEU A 323 3.49 -0.69 -15.17
CA LEU A 323 3.76 0.58 -14.51
C LEU A 323 4.18 1.67 -15.52
N LEU A 324 5.09 1.34 -16.45
CA LEU A 324 5.52 2.28 -17.49
C LEU A 324 4.36 2.64 -18.42
N ASN A 325 3.57 1.66 -18.85
CA ASN A 325 2.40 1.90 -19.71
C ASN A 325 1.34 2.76 -19.01
N TYR A 326 1.11 2.55 -17.72
CA TYR A 326 0.26 3.44 -16.92
C TYR A 326 0.75 4.90 -17.02
N TRP A 327 2.04 5.15 -16.82
CA TRP A 327 2.59 6.52 -16.89
C TRP A 327 2.57 7.09 -18.30
N ARG A 328 2.77 6.27 -19.34
CA ARG A 328 2.60 6.70 -20.73
C ARG A 328 1.19 7.26 -21.00
N ILE A 329 0.16 6.58 -20.48
CA ILE A 329 -1.24 7.05 -20.57
C ILE A 329 -1.43 8.33 -19.76
N GLN A 330 -0.93 8.41 -18.52
CA GLN A 330 -1.07 9.59 -17.68
C GLN A 330 -0.38 10.81 -18.32
N VAL A 331 0.82 10.65 -18.87
CA VAL A 331 1.56 11.74 -19.52
C VAL A 331 0.85 12.18 -20.80
N LYS A 332 0.42 11.25 -21.65
CA LYS A 332 -0.34 11.55 -22.87
C LYS A 332 -1.61 12.35 -22.55
N ASN A 333 -2.31 12.02 -21.49
CA ASN A 333 -3.55 12.68 -21.06
C ASN A 333 -3.30 13.92 -20.18
N LYS A 334 -2.05 14.35 -20.00
CA LYS A 334 -1.64 15.50 -19.16
C LYS A 334 -2.14 15.38 -17.69
N LYS A 335 -2.35 14.17 -17.20
CA LYS A 335 -2.77 13.87 -15.82
C LYS A 335 -1.55 13.68 -14.88
N PHE A 336 -0.63 14.64 -14.86
CA PHE A 336 0.56 14.60 -14.01
C PHE A 336 0.99 16.01 -13.59
N LEU A 337 1.77 16.09 -12.51
CA LEU A 337 2.47 17.31 -12.10
C LEU A 337 3.94 17.21 -12.53
N ASP A 338 4.47 18.25 -13.13
CA ASP A 338 5.91 18.38 -13.39
C ASP A 338 6.58 18.92 -12.12
N ARG A 339 7.26 18.02 -11.35
CA ARG A 339 7.92 18.34 -10.09
C ARG A 339 9.09 17.39 -9.77
#